data_7af46a6b989782aad8b88e565197074e
#
_entry.id   7af46a6b989782aad8b88e565197074e
#
_cell.length_a   1.000
_cell.length_b   1.000
_cell.length_c   1.000
_cell.angle_alpha   90.00
_cell.angle_beta   90.00
_cell.angle_gamma   90.00
#
_symmetry.space_group_name_H-M   'P 1'
#
loop_
_entity.id
_entity.type
_entity.pdbx_description
1 polymer ?
#
loop_
_entity_poly.entity_id
_entity_poly.type
_entity_poly.pdbx_seq_one_letter_code
_entity_poly.pdbx_strand_id
1 'polypeptide(L)'
;MKTNLYKLVSFYLFIGLLAVSCQNQDEIFFDPSAEAPVIGKLSLNQEQLQYGGSVRLNVEVTDADALSHVEIRLVANQAVLYSKTLPGNNQKTLKVEEEIEVPFGRLCGEQLASLEVVATNKNVKTAEQSFEIALERPDFAQLYLVVAETGEEIVLQRDESDPLTPYLYKATVDLPNNTNVFIYSQPEKKGMAWGFDASTNTCELASSRPVSLCDSQNTEERVKEVVFDAFSFEISPL
;
A
#
# COMPACT_ATOMS: atom_id res chain seq x y z
N MET A 1 -26.74 13.80 -69.46
CA MET A 1 -27.08 14.76 -68.40
C MET A 1 -27.64 14.12 -67.13
N LYS A 2 -27.51 12.81 -66.88
CA LYS A 2 -28.02 12.12 -65.67
C LYS A 2 -26.91 11.87 -64.58
N THR A 3 -25.64 11.99 -64.94
CA THR A 3 -24.50 11.63 -64.05
C THR A 3 -24.11 12.71 -63.04
N ASN A 4 -24.50 13.96 -63.22
CA ASN A 4 -24.12 15.05 -62.31
C ASN A 4 -25.09 15.24 -61.15
N LEU A 5 -26.33 14.76 -61.30
CA LEU A 5 -27.34 14.91 -60.22
C LEU A 5 -27.05 13.99 -59.02
N TYR A 6 -26.57 12.77 -59.25
CA TYR A 6 -26.19 11.86 -58.17
C TYR A 6 -24.96 12.31 -57.36
N LYS A 7 -24.00 12.94 -58.00
CA LYS A 7 -22.83 13.50 -57.30
C LYS A 7 -23.21 14.68 -56.40
N LEU A 8 -24.15 15.51 -56.85
CA LEU A 8 -24.61 16.66 -56.09
C LEU A 8 -25.45 16.20 -54.87
N VAL A 9 -26.35 15.25 -55.06
CA VAL A 9 -27.17 14.70 -53.96
C VAL A 9 -26.31 13.94 -52.92
N SER A 10 -25.29 13.18 -53.38
CA SER A 10 -24.37 12.49 -52.47
C SER A 10 -23.51 13.46 -51.65
N PHE A 11 -23.13 14.60 -52.27
CA PHE A 11 -22.34 15.63 -51.57
C PHE A 11 -23.13 16.36 -50.47
N TYR A 12 -24.40 16.69 -50.73
CA TYR A 12 -25.28 17.31 -49.74
C TYR A 12 -25.69 16.33 -48.64
N LEU A 13 -25.85 15.03 -48.97
CA LEU A 13 -26.13 13.99 -47.95
C LEU A 13 -24.93 13.80 -47.01
N PHE A 14 -23.69 13.89 -47.53
CA PHE A 14 -22.46 13.76 -46.72
C PHE A 14 -22.23 15.00 -45.84
N ILE A 15 -22.55 16.21 -46.30
CA ILE A 15 -22.47 17.42 -45.47
C ILE A 15 -23.57 17.42 -44.39
N GLY A 16 -24.77 16.92 -44.69
CA GLY A 16 -25.85 16.76 -43.70
C GLY A 16 -25.49 15.78 -42.57
N LEU A 17 -24.76 14.69 -42.88
CA LEU A 17 -24.32 13.71 -41.88
C LEU A 17 -23.17 14.25 -40.98
N LEU A 18 -22.33 15.14 -41.48
CA LEU A 18 -21.29 15.78 -40.70
C LEU A 18 -21.83 16.86 -39.75
N ALA A 19 -22.98 17.47 -40.06
CA ALA A 19 -23.59 18.49 -39.23
C ALA A 19 -24.38 17.90 -38.00
N VAL A 20 -24.77 16.62 -38.09
CA VAL A 20 -25.50 15.93 -36.95
C VAL A 20 -24.53 15.30 -35.95
N SER A 21 -23.23 15.18 -36.30
CA SER A 21 -22.22 14.58 -35.42
C SER A 21 -21.66 15.52 -34.33
N CYS A 22 -22.08 16.81 -34.29
CA CYS A 22 -21.57 17.78 -33.32
C CYS A 22 -22.59 18.22 -32.27
N GLN A 23 -23.64 17.44 -32.01
CA GLN A 23 -24.62 17.78 -30.98
C GLN A 23 -24.67 16.71 -29.90
N ASN A 24 -23.58 16.52 -29.17
CA ASN A 24 -23.55 16.01 -27.79
C ASN A 24 -22.12 16.16 -27.23
N GLN A 25 -21.55 17.32 -27.37
CA GLN A 25 -20.61 17.78 -26.36
C GLN A 25 -21.50 18.43 -25.29
N ASP A 26 -21.72 17.71 -24.21
CA ASP A 26 -22.05 18.36 -22.95
C ASP A 26 -20.90 19.34 -22.71
N GLU A 27 -21.10 20.61 -23.06
CA GLU A 27 -20.18 21.69 -22.71
C GLU A 27 -20.17 21.65 -21.16
N ILE A 28 -19.11 21.13 -20.60
CA ILE A 28 -18.87 21.20 -19.17
C ILE A 28 -18.65 22.69 -18.87
N PHE A 29 -19.73 23.38 -18.53
CA PHE A 29 -19.67 24.76 -18.07
C PHE A 29 -19.06 24.74 -16.67
N PHE A 30 -17.78 25.10 -16.58
CA PHE A 30 -17.15 25.38 -15.32
C PHE A 30 -17.63 26.74 -14.83
N ASP A 31 -18.23 26.78 -13.66
CA ASP A 31 -18.52 28.04 -13.00
C ASP A 31 -17.25 28.58 -12.33
N PRO A 32 -16.65 29.68 -12.84
CA PRO A 32 -15.44 30.23 -12.24
C PRO A 32 -15.71 30.84 -10.84
N SER A 33 -16.95 31.15 -10.50
CA SER A 33 -17.35 31.67 -9.19
C SER A 33 -17.68 30.58 -8.18
N ALA A 34 -17.69 29.30 -8.59
CA ALA A 34 -17.93 28.18 -7.70
C ALA A 34 -16.90 28.15 -6.55
N GLU A 35 -17.39 27.89 -5.35
CA GLU A 35 -16.54 27.71 -4.18
C GLU A 35 -15.91 26.31 -4.18
N ALA A 36 -14.82 26.15 -3.41
CA ALA A 36 -14.21 24.85 -3.19
C ALA A 36 -15.07 24.01 -2.23
N PRO A 37 -14.98 22.67 -2.30
CA PRO A 37 -15.60 21.80 -1.31
C PRO A 37 -15.17 22.14 0.12
N VAL A 38 -15.99 21.75 1.08
CA VAL A 38 -15.67 21.87 2.50
C VAL A 38 -15.40 20.46 3.05
N ILE A 39 -14.18 20.25 3.54
CA ILE A 39 -13.81 19.03 4.26
C ILE A 39 -14.17 19.27 5.74
N GLY A 40 -15.03 18.43 6.28
CA GLY A 40 -15.43 18.49 7.68
C GLY A 40 -14.32 18.00 8.62
N LYS A 41 -14.65 17.82 9.88
CA LYS A 41 -13.68 17.33 10.87
C LYS A 41 -13.23 15.92 10.50
N LEU A 42 -11.96 15.79 10.18
CA LEU A 42 -11.29 14.52 9.99
C LEU A 42 -11.10 13.84 11.36
N SER A 43 -11.42 12.56 11.47
CA SER A 43 -11.17 11.75 12.66
C SER A 43 -10.59 10.40 12.32
N LEU A 44 -9.61 9.99 13.12
CA LEU A 44 -8.96 8.69 13.05
C LEU A 44 -9.29 7.91 14.33
N ASN A 45 -9.33 6.58 14.23
CA ASN A 45 -9.52 5.73 15.39
C ASN A 45 -8.26 5.58 16.27
N GLN A 46 -7.09 6.00 15.75
CA GLN A 46 -5.80 6.00 16.45
C GLN A 46 -4.86 7.05 15.86
N GLU A 47 -3.94 7.58 16.69
CA GLU A 47 -2.96 8.61 16.31
C GLU A 47 -1.57 8.03 15.98
N GLN A 48 -1.31 6.79 16.41
CA GLN A 48 -0.09 6.05 16.13
C GLN A 48 -0.44 4.81 15.34
N LEU A 49 0.40 4.45 14.38
CA LEU A 49 0.11 3.38 13.45
C LEU A 49 1.35 2.52 13.22
N GLN A 50 1.19 1.22 13.39
CA GLN A 50 2.25 0.28 13.06
C GLN A 50 2.19 -0.11 11.59
N TYR A 51 3.35 -0.26 10.95
CA TYR A 51 3.44 -0.89 9.64
C TYR A 51 2.81 -2.29 9.67
N GLY A 52 2.07 -2.63 8.63
CA GLY A 52 1.27 -3.86 8.57
C GLY A 52 -0.07 -3.80 9.31
N GLY A 53 -0.37 -2.68 9.97
CA GLY A 53 -1.66 -2.39 10.57
C GLY A 53 -2.58 -1.58 9.68
N SER A 54 -3.74 -1.19 10.21
CA SER A 54 -4.70 -0.32 9.52
C SER A 54 -5.21 0.79 10.41
N VAL A 55 -5.64 1.90 9.81
CA VAL A 55 -6.31 3.00 10.48
C VAL A 55 -7.65 3.27 9.79
N ARG A 56 -8.67 3.55 10.60
CA ARG A 56 -9.98 3.93 10.07
C ARG A 56 -10.12 5.45 10.06
N LEU A 57 -10.29 5.99 8.84
CA LEU A 57 -10.59 7.39 8.57
C LEU A 57 -12.10 7.59 8.50
N ASN A 58 -12.59 8.62 9.19
CA ASN A 58 -13.96 9.13 9.02
C ASN A 58 -13.91 10.62 8.75
N VAL A 59 -14.54 11.05 7.67
CA VAL A 59 -14.69 12.46 7.31
C VAL A 59 -15.96 12.68 6.49
N GLU A 60 -16.62 13.82 6.66
CA GLU A 60 -17.72 14.25 5.81
C GLU A 60 -17.24 15.38 4.91
N VAL A 61 -17.48 15.25 3.62
CA VAL A 61 -17.14 16.28 2.61
C VAL A 61 -18.42 16.81 2.02
N THR A 62 -18.54 18.13 1.95
CA THR A 62 -19.72 18.81 1.39
C THR A 62 -19.33 19.80 0.30
N ASP A 63 -20.24 20.02 -0.64
CA ASP A 63 -20.08 21.01 -1.71
C ASP A 63 -21.43 21.64 -2.05
N ALA A 64 -21.44 22.92 -2.37
CA ALA A 64 -22.66 23.64 -2.74
C ALA A 64 -23.27 23.12 -4.04
N ASP A 65 -22.42 22.71 -4.97
CA ASP A 65 -22.83 22.25 -6.31
C ASP A 65 -22.92 20.72 -6.38
N ALA A 66 -21.78 20.07 -6.51
CA ALA A 66 -21.66 18.62 -6.50
C ALA A 66 -20.19 18.18 -6.42
N LEU A 67 -19.91 17.13 -5.69
CA LEU A 67 -18.59 16.50 -5.61
C LEU A 67 -18.31 15.68 -6.87
N SER A 68 -17.12 15.85 -7.43
CA SER A 68 -16.57 15.00 -8.48
C SER A 68 -15.96 13.75 -7.86
N HIS A 69 -14.98 13.94 -6.98
CA HIS A 69 -14.30 12.84 -6.27
C HIS A 69 -13.65 13.33 -4.98
N VAL A 70 -13.31 12.37 -4.13
CA VAL A 70 -12.46 12.57 -2.95
C VAL A 70 -11.28 11.61 -3.07
N GLU A 71 -10.06 12.13 -3.00
CA GLU A 71 -8.83 11.35 -2.98
C GLU A 71 -8.29 11.28 -1.54
N ILE A 72 -7.87 10.09 -1.13
CA ILE A 72 -7.25 9.83 0.17
C ILE A 72 -5.86 9.30 -0.11
N ARG A 73 -4.84 9.92 0.50
CA ARG A 73 -3.44 9.49 0.36
C ARG A 73 -2.78 9.40 1.72
N LEU A 74 -1.98 8.37 1.92
CA LEU A 74 -1.01 8.30 3.02
C LEU A 74 0.38 8.44 2.40
N VAL A 75 1.09 9.49 2.78
CA VAL A 75 2.39 9.84 2.20
C VAL A 75 3.44 9.90 3.29
N ALA A 76 4.57 9.21 3.10
CA ALA A 76 5.72 9.28 3.99
C ALA A 76 7.01 9.36 3.17
N ASN A 77 7.92 10.26 3.56
CA ASN A 77 9.19 10.48 2.83
C ASN A 77 9.02 10.63 1.31
N GLN A 78 8.00 11.37 0.87
CA GLN A 78 7.64 11.58 -0.54
C GLN A 78 7.15 10.31 -1.27
N ALA A 79 7.01 9.20 -0.58
CA ALA A 79 6.43 7.98 -1.13
C ALA A 79 4.94 7.88 -0.75
N VAL A 80 4.10 7.55 -1.72
CA VAL A 80 2.69 7.26 -1.48
C VAL A 80 2.58 5.82 -1.00
N LEU A 81 2.23 5.64 0.27
CA LEU A 81 2.03 4.32 0.88
C LEU A 81 0.63 3.77 0.61
N TYR A 82 -0.33 4.65 0.48
CA TYR A 82 -1.72 4.32 0.19
C TYR A 82 -2.34 5.43 -0.66
N SER A 83 -3.17 5.08 -1.62
CA SER A 83 -3.98 6.03 -2.40
C SER A 83 -5.29 5.39 -2.81
N LYS A 84 -6.39 6.13 -2.62
CA LYS A 84 -7.71 5.73 -3.06
C LYS A 84 -8.52 6.94 -3.50
N THR A 85 -9.21 6.80 -4.63
CA THR A 85 -10.13 7.81 -5.13
C THR A 85 -11.55 7.29 -5.03
N LEU A 86 -12.40 8.04 -4.34
CA LEU A 86 -13.82 7.79 -4.14
C LEU A 86 -14.62 8.70 -5.07
N PRO A 87 -15.49 8.16 -5.94
CA PRO A 87 -16.31 8.99 -6.82
C PRO A 87 -17.36 9.77 -6.00
N GLY A 88 -17.51 11.06 -6.29
CA GLY A 88 -18.50 11.92 -5.65
C GLY A 88 -19.94 11.65 -6.12
N ASN A 89 -20.11 10.96 -7.26
CA ASN A 89 -21.40 10.58 -7.86
C ASN A 89 -22.38 11.75 -8.00
N ASN A 90 -21.87 12.96 -8.21
CA ASN A 90 -22.64 14.19 -8.27
C ASN A 90 -23.46 14.50 -6.99
N GLN A 91 -23.04 13.94 -5.86
CA GLN A 91 -23.65 14.23 -4.55
C GLN A 91 -23.10 15.53 -3.97
N LYS A 92 -23.93 16.23 -3.19
CA LYS A 92 -23.51 17.43 -2.44
C LYS A 92 -22.83 17.09 -1.10
N THR A 93 -22.99 15.88 -0.63
CA THR A 93 -22.40 15.39 0.62
C THR A 93 -21.91 13.96 0.42
N LEU A 94 -20.68 13.71 0.78
CA LEU A 94 -20.08 12.38 0.80
C LEU A 94 -19.55 12.07 2.20
N LYS A 95 -20.07 11.02 2.82
CA LYS A 95 -19.48 10.46 4.04
C LYS A 95 -18.45 9.42 3.65
N VAL A 96 -17.23 9.66 4.07
CA VAL A 96 -16.08 8.79 3.84
C VAL A 96 -15.81 8.01 5.11
N GLU A 97 -15.89 6.70 5.00
CA GLU A 97 -15.44 5.73 6.01
C GLU A 97 -14.49 4.79 5.31
N GLU A 98 -13.19 4.93 5.57
CA GLU A 98 -12.16 4.19 4.84
C GLU A 98 -11.20 3.52 5.82
N GLU A 99 -10.89 2.27 5.57
CA GLU A 99 -9.83 1.53 6.25
C GLU A 99 -8.57 1.58 5.40
N ILE A 100 -7.55 2.25 5.95
CA ILE A 100 -6.28 2.50 5.27
C ILE A 100 -5.27 1.51 5.82
N GLU A 101 -4.84 0.58 4.97
CA GLU A 101 -3.78 -0.36 5.30
C GLU A 101 -2.41 0.28 5.11
N VAL A 102 -1.50 0.06 6.05
CA VAL A 102 -0.13 0.56 5.98
C VAL A 102 0.79 -0.58 5.58
N PRO A 103 1.40 -0.53 4.40
CA PRO A 103 2.30 -1.58 3.97
C PRO A 103 3.51 -1.69 4.90
N PHE A 104 3.96 -2.92 5.15
CA PHE A 104 5.19 -3.20 5.86
C PHE A 104 6.21 -3.79 4.90
N GLY A 105 7.42 -3.28 4.92
CA GLY A 105 8.50 -3.73 4.06
C GLY A 105 9.87 -3.59 4.73
N ARG A 106 10.90 -3.96 3.99
CA ARG A 106 12.29 -3.76 4.43
C ARG A 106 12.58 -2.29 4.63
N LEU A 107 13.43 -1.99 5.63
CA LEU A 107 13.93 -0.64 5.93
C LEU A 107 12.80 0.37 6.26
N CYS A 108 11.60 -0.11 6.61
CA CYS A 108 10.55 0.75 7.15
C CYS A 108 10.95 1.22 8.55
N GLY A 109 11.52 2.40 8.65
CA GLY A 109 11.88 3.04 9.93
C GLY A 109 10.73 3.83 10.54
N GLU A 110 10.88 4.24 11.79
CA GLU A 110 9.97 5.17 12.43
C GLU A 110 9.99 6.51 11.70
N GLN A 111 8.81 7.06 11.38
CA GLN A 111 8.68 8.32 10.65
C GLN A 111 7.31 8.94 10.82
N LEU A 112 7.17 10.22 10.48
CA LEU A 112 5.88 10.86 10.31
C LEU A 112 5.36 10.65 8.89
N ALA A 113 4.09 10.31 8.79
CA ALA A 113 3.36 10.28 7.54
C ALA A 113 2.28 11.35 7.54
N SER A 114 1.94 11.86 6.38
CA SER A 114 0.80 12.75 6.16
C SER A 114 -0.35 11.94 5.57
N LEU A 115 -1.47 11.90 6.27
CA LEU A 115 -2.74 11.45 5.71
C LEU A 115 -3.45 12.66 5.11
N GLU A 116 -3.61 12.65 3.80
CA GLU A 116 -4.15 13.74 3.02
C GLU A 116 -5.54 13.36 2.47
N VAL A 117 -6.49 14.28 2.61
CA VAL A 117 -7.82 14.18 1.99
C VAL A 117 -7.97 15.35 1.05
N VAL A 118 -8.13 15.07 -0.24
CA VAL A 118 -8.33 16.07 -1.29
C VAL A 118 -9.72 15.90 -1.89
N ALA A 119 -10.55 16.90 -1.78
CA ALA A 119 -11.89 16.90 -2.36
C ALA A 119 -11.93 17.79 -3.59
N THR A 120 -12.53 17.30 -4.67
CA THR A 120 -12.70 18.04 -5.93
C THR A 120 -14.18 18.08 -6.31
N ASN A 121 -14.69 19.24 -6.65
CA ASN A 121 -16.05 19.37 -7.16
C ASN A 121 -16.12 19.32 -8.70
N LYS A 122 -17.35 19.35 -9.24
CA LYS A 122 -17.58 19.33 -10.71
C LYS A 122 -16.99 20.57 -11.44
N ASN A 123 -16.75 21.67 -10.70
CA ASN A 123 -16.13 22.89 -11.23
C ASN A 123 -14.60 22.90 -11.09
N VAL A 124 -14.01 21.73 -10.78
CA VAL A 124 -12.55 21.53 -10.61
C VAL A 124 -11.94 22.40 -9.51
N LYS A 125 -12.77 22.83 -8.54
CA LYS A 125 -12.29 23.48 -7.33
C LYS A 125 -11.91 22.40 -6.32
N THR A 126 -10.80 22.60 -5.62
CA THR A 126 -10.25 21.62 -4.68
C THR A 126 -10.15 22.21 -3.27
N ALA A 127 -10.36 21.36 -2.29
CA ALA A 127 -9.97 21.60 -0.91
C ALA A 127 -9.07 20.45 -0.45
N GLU A 128 -8.14 20.72 0.43
CA GLU A 128 -7.22 19.75 1.00
C GLU A 128 -7.15 19.90 2.51
N GLN A 129 -7.09 18.78 3.21
CA GLN A 129 -6.81 18.71 4.64
C GLN A 129 -5.84 17.56 4.89
N SER A 130 -4.83 17.82 5.72
CA SER A 130 -3.84 16.82 6.10
C SER A 130 -3.81 16.59 7.61
N PHE A 131 -3.39 15.39 8.00
CA PHE A 131 -3.23 14.98 9.38
C PHE A 131 -1.91 14.18 9.52
N GLU A 132 -1.06 14.56 10.48
CA GLU A 132 0.19 13.83 10.73
C GLU A 132 -0.07 12.59 11.59
N ILE A 133 0.50 11.46 11.19
CA ILE A 133 0.43 10.17 11.87
C ILE A 133 1.85 9.66 12.08
N ALA A 134 2.17 9.26 13.31
CA ALA A 134 3.42 8.55 13.57
C ALA A 134 3.31 7.10 13.06
N LEU A 135 4.24 6.71 12.18
CA LEU A 135 4.40 5.33 11.74
C LEU A 135 5.51 4.67 12.55
N GLU A 136 5.16 3.58 13.18
CA GLU A 136 6.06 2.80 14.02
C GLU A 136 6.29 1.41 13.44
N ARG A 137 7.47 0.89 13.65
CA ARG A 137 7.79 -0.48 13.30
C ARG A 137 7.14 -1.45 14.28
N PRO A 138 6.61 -2.61 13.82
CA PRO A 138 6.14 -3.63 14.74
C PRO A 138 7.25 -4.09 15.67
N ASP A 139 6.97 -4.13 16.97
CA ASP A 139 7.88 -4.62 17.99
C ASP A 139 7.54 -6.06 18.36
N PHE A 140 8.41 -7.00 17.97
CA PHE A 140 8.22 -8.42 18.25
C PHE A 140 9.09 -8.81 19.45
N ALA A 141 8.47 -9.34 20.53
CA ALA A 141 9.23 -9.87 21.66
C ALA A 141 10.10 -11.07 21.25
N GLN A 142 9.62 -11.88 20.31
CA GLN A 142 10.30 -13.02 19.72
C GLN A 142 9.70 -13.32 18.34
N LEU A 143 10.41 -14.10 17.53
CA LEU A 143 9.95 -14.61 16.25
C LEU A 143 10.03 -16.14 16.23
N TYR A 144 9.48 -16.77 15.19
CA TYR A 144 9.39 -18.22 15.08
C TYR A 144 9.91 -18.66 13.73
N LEU A 145 11.01 -19.40 13.74
CA LEU A 145 11.56 -20.07 12.56
C LEU A 145 10.86 -21.41 12.42
N VAL A 146 10.29 -21.67 11.27
CA VAL A 146 9.56 -22.91 10.98
C VAL A 146 10.25 -23.65 9.85
N VAL A 147 10.70 -24.87 10.12
CA VAL A 147 11.26 -25.77 9.13
C VAL A 147 10.16 -26.21 8.15
N ALA A 148 10.34 -25.94 6.86
CA ALA A 148 9.26 -26.13 5.88
C ALA A 148 8.87 -27.61 5.72
N GLU A 149 9.83 -28.52 5.77
CA GLU A 149 9.65 -29.95 5.54
C GLU A 149 8.99 -30.66 6.74
N THR A 150 9.38 -30.31 7.98
CA THR A 150 8.92 -31.01 9.18
C THR A 150 7.80 -30.25 9.91
N GLY A 151 7.72 -28.94 9.70
CA GLY A 151 6.86 -28.05 10.46
C GLY A 151 7.39 -27.80 11.89
N GLU A 152 8.61 -28.20 12.21
CA GLU A 152 9.27 -27.91 13.49
C GLU A 152 9.37 -26.39 13.66
N GLU A 153 9.01 -25.91 14.85
CA GLU A 153 9.01 -24.50 15.21
C GLU A 153 10.12 -24.23 16.23
N ILE A 154 10.99 -23.29 15.90
CA ILE A 154 12.14 -22.89 16.72
C ILE A 154 11.97 -21.40 17.05
N VAL A 155 12.08 -21.06 18.33
CA VAL A 155 11.95 -19.67 18.78
C VAL A 155 13.23 -18.90 18.50
N LEU A 156 13.11 -17.80 17.78
CA LEU A 156 14.15 -16.80 17.60
C LEU A 156 13.98 -15.74 18.71
N GLN A 157 14.95 -15.66 19.60
CA GLN A 157 14.96 -14.67 20.67
C GLN A 157 15.58 -13.37 20.17
N ARG A 158 15.05 -12.23 20.65
CA ARG A 158 15.66 -10.94 20.40
C ARG A 158 17.08 -10.91 20.98
N ASP A 159 18.02 -10.41 20.20
CA ASP A 159 19.38 -10.15 20.68
C ASP A 159 19.42 -8.79 21.40
N GLU A 160 19.43 -8.82 22.72
CA GLU A 160 19.51 -7.61 23.55
C GLU A 160 20.95 -7.19 23.85
N SER A 161 21.95 -7.86 23.26
CA SER A 161 23.37 -7.60 23.54
C SER A 161 23.85 -6.27 22.97
N ASP A 162 23.23 -5.78 21.88
CA ASP A 162 23.55 -4.51 21.23
C ASP A 162 22.31 -3.62 21.07
N PRO A 163 22.18 -2.54 21.83
CA PRO A 163 21.03 -1.63 21.70
C PRO A 163 20.96 -0.89 20.35
N LEU A 164 22.03 -0.93 19.53
CA LEU A 164 22.04 -0.33 18.19
C LEU A 164 21.42 -1.24 17.14
N THR A 165 21.17 -2.52 17.48
CA THR A 165 20.56 -3.52 16.59
C THR A 165 19.31 -4.15 17.19
N PRO A 166 18.27 -3.35 17.52
CA PRO A 166 17.10 -3.82 18.27
C PRO A 166 16.21 -4.81 17.49
N TYR A 167 16.50 -5.04 16.22
CA TYR A 167 15.71 -5.89 15.34
C TYR A 167 16.38 -7.23 15.01
N LEU A 168 17.50 -7.57 15.68
CA LEU A 168 18.15 -8.86 15.53
C LEU A 168 17.51 -9.92 16.42
N TYR A 169 17.27 -11.08 15.82
CA TYR A 169 16.72 -12.26 16.48
C TYR A 169 17.61 -13.45 16.20
N LYS A 170 17.86 -14.27 17.21
CA LYS A 170 18.80 -15.41 17.14
C LYS A 170 18.21 -16.69 17.69
N ALA A 171 18.60 -17.80 17.12
CA ALA A 171 18.37 -19.13 17.68
C ALA A 171 19.58 -20.02 17.49
N THR A 172 19.93 -20.77 18.52
CA THR A 172 20.83 -21.94 18.38
C THR A 172 20.02 -23.09 17.80
N VAL A 173 20.50 -23.67 16.71
CA VAL A 173 19.83 -24.73 15.96
C VAL A 173 20.80 -25.89 15.70
N ASP A 174 20.29 -26.99 15.22
CA ASP A 174 21.10 -28.10 14.67
C ASP A 174 20.41 -28.62 13.42
N LEU A 175 20.45 -27.81 12.35
CA LEU A 175 19.76 -28.08 11.09
C LEU A 175 20.74 -28.46 9.98
N PRO A 176 20.36 -29.37 9.07
CA PRO A 176 21.15 -29.62 7.86
C PRO A 176 21.34 -28.33 7.07
N ASN A 177 22.51 -28.16 6.45
CA ASN A 177 22.72 -27.08 5.48
C ASN A 177 21.71 -27.23 4.32
N ASN A 178 21.22 -26.09 3.79
CA ASN A 178 20.13 -26.02 2.81
C ASN A 178 18.73 -26.38 3.34
N THR A 179 18.52 -26.41 4.67
CA THR A 179 17.17 -26.53 5.24
C THR A 179 16.32 -25.33 4.82
N ASN A 180 15.10 -25.59 4.37
CA ASN A 180 14.15 -24.56 3.99
C ASN A 180 13.33 -24.11 5.19
N VAL A 181 13.23 -22.79 5.38
CA VAL A 181 12.54 -22.20 6.54
C VAL A 181 11.62 -21.04 6.16
N PHE A 182 10.63 -20.81 6.99
CA PHE A 182 9.87 -19.56 7.07
C PHE A 182 10.09 -18.91 8.44
N ILE A 183 9.87 -17.62 8.53
CA ILE A 183 9.83 -16.91 9.79
C ILE A 183 8.43 -16.35 9.99
N TYR A 184 7.90 -16.46 11.23
CA TYR A 184 6.59 -15.95 11.61
C TYR A 184 6.68 -15.04 12.82
N SER A 185 5.80 -14.05 12.91
CA SER A 185 5.73 -13.15 14.06
C SER A 185 4.97 -13.76 15.25
N GLN A 186 4.23 -14.84 15.04
CA GLN A 186 3.45 -15.54 16.05
C GLN A 186 3.62 -17.06 15.91
N PRO A 187 3.39 -17.82 16.99
CA PRO A 187 3.45 -19.28 16.95
C PRO A 187 2.35 -19.88 16.06
N GLU A 188 2.45 -21.17 15.79
CA GLU A 188 1.50 -21.92 14.96
C GLU A 188 1.35 -21.36 13.53
N LYS A 189 2.42 -20.80 12.95
CA LYS A 189 2.45 -20.20 11.60
C LYS A 189 1.46 -19.07 11.44
N LYS A 190 1.30 -18.24 12.47
CA LYS A 190 0.38 -17.11 12.48
C LYS A 190 1.11 -15.76 12.39
N GLY A 191 0.33 -14.70 12.17
CA GLY A 191 0.83 -13.34 12.08
C GLY A 191 1.54 -13.04 10.77
N MET A 192 2.53 -12.16 10.82
CA MET A 192 3.37 -11.83 9.66
C MET A 192 4.30 -13.00 9.35
N ALA A 193 4.46 -13.28 8.05
CA ALA A 193 5.30 -14.37 7.56
C ALA A 193 6.37 -13.82 6.61
N TRP A 194 7.61 -14.23 6.78
CA TRP A 194 8.73 -13.94 5.88
C TRP A 194 9.16 -15.21 5.17
N GLY A 195 9.45 -15.08 3.89
CA GLY A 195 9.95 -16.16 3.04
C GLY A 195 10.76 -15.60 1.88
N PHE A 196 11.16 -16.45 0.94
CA PHE A 196 12.00 -16.07 -0.20
C PHE A 196 11.15 -15.51 -1.34
N ASP A 197 11.52 -14.34 -1.85
CA ASP A 197 10.99 -13.79 -3.10
C ASP A 197 12.02 -13.91 -4.22
N ALA A 198 11.69 -14.70 -5.23
CA ALA A 198 12.58 -14.93 -6.37
C ALA A 198 12.73 -13.72 -7.29
N SER A 199 11.81 -12.77 -7.26
CA SER A 199 11.87 -11.54 -8.08
C SER A 199 12.92 -10.57 -7.58
N THR A 200 13.08 -10.47 -6.27
CA THR A 200 14.06 -9.62 -5.57
C THR A 200 15.31 -10.41 -5.17
N ASN A 201 15.25 -11.72 -5.18
CA ASN A 201 16.30 -12.65 -4.69
C ASN A 201 16.63 -12.40 -3.21
N THR A 202 15.63 -12.08 -2.42
CA THR A 202 15.76 -11.70 -0.99
C THR A 202 14.66 -12.33 -0.15
N CYS A 203 14.80 -12.25 1.17
CA CYS A 203 13.72 -12.56 2.10
C CYS A 203 12.73 -11.39 2.15
N GLU A 204 11.45 -11.67 1.96
CA GLU A 204 10.39 -10.66 1.91
C GLU A 204 9.17 -11.09 2.73
N LEU A 205 8.37 -10.10 3.13
CA LEU A 205 7.11 -10.35 3.84
C LEU A 205 6.09 -10.98 2.89
N ALA A 206 5.25 -11.87 3.44
CA ALA A 206 4.15 -12.54 2.74
C ALA A 206 4.57 -13.43 1.54
N SER A 207 5.85 -13.79 1.44
CA SER A 207 6.29 -14.75 0.43
C SER A 207 5.78 -16.16 0.75
N SER A 208 5.33 -16.88 -0.27
CA SER A 208 4.89 -18.28 -0.18
C SER A 208 6.01 -19.31 -0.32
N ARG A 209 7.24 -18.87 -0.57
CA ARG A 209 8.41 -19.74 -0.74
C ARG A 209 9.30 -19.71 0.50
N PRO A 210 9.83 -20.84 0.95
CA PRO A 210 10.76 -20.84 2.07
C PRO A 210 12.12 -20.25 1.68
N VAL A 211 12.82 -19.71 2.66
CA VAL A 211 14.23 -19.31 2.54
C VAL A 211 15.10 -20.55 2.79
N SER A 212 16.10 -20.78 1.94
CA SER A 212 17.09 -21.85 2.18
C SER A 212 18.22 -21.33 3.07
N LEU A 213 18.44 -22.00 4.18
CA LEU A 213 19.57 -21.73 5.08
C LEU A 213 20.82 -22.35 4.43
N CYS A 214 21.62 -21.53 3.76
CA CYS A 214 22.86 -21.97 3.12
C CYS A 214 24.01 -21.13 3.66
N ASP A 215 24.83 -21.72 4.52
CA ASP A 215 26.12 -21.13 4.89
C ASP A 215 27.16 -21.47 3.82
N SER A 216 27.40 -20.52 2.93
CA SER A 216 28.38 -20.67 1.83
C SER A 216 29.82 -20.57 2.29
N GLN A 217 30.07 -20.13 3.52
CA GLN A 217 31.42 -19.96 4.10
C GLN A 217 31.79 -21.11 5.04
N ASN A 218 30.79 -21.82 5.54
CA ASN A 218 31.01 -22.95 6.45
C ASN A 218 31.05 -24.26 5.69
N THR A 219 32.15 -24.99 5.82
CA THR A 219 32.29 -26.34 5.28
C THR A 219 31.56 -27.41 6.10
N GLU A 220 30.95 -27.02 7.22
CA GLU A 220 30.12 -27.92 8.04
C GLU A 220 28.81 -28.24 7.32
N GLU A 221 28.39 -29.50 7.44
CA GLU A 221 27.15 -29.99 6.85
C GLU A 221 25.89 -29.49 7.61
N ARG A 222 26.09 -28.73 8.70
CA ARG A 222 25.01 -28.32 9.62
C ARG A 222 25.12 -26.85 10.06
N VAL A 223 23.99 -26.16 10.02
CA VAL A 223 23.80 -24.80 10.58
C VAL A 223 23.63 -24.92 12.11
N LYS A 224 24.38 -24.14 12.86
CA LYS A 224 24.38 -24.14 14.34
C LYS A 224 23.68 -22.92 14.94
N GLU A 225 23.63 -21.85 14.24
CA GLU A 225 22.94 -20.63 14.64
C GLU A 225 22.22 -20.01 13.44
N VAL A 226 21.08 -19.40 13.68
CA VAL A 226 20.36 -18.57 12.70
C VAL A 226 20.18 -17.19 13.29
N VAL A 227 20.56 -16.18 12.54
CA VAL A 227 20.33 -14.77 12.86
C VAL A 227 19.38 -14.21 11.81
N PHE A 228 18.33 -13.53 12.26
CA PHE A 228 17.39 -12.80 11.40
C PHE A 228 17.32 -11.33 11.81
N ASP A 229 17.60 -10.45 10.86
CA ASP A 229 17.39 -9.01 11.02
C ASP A 229 16.00 -8.64 10.49
N ALA A 230 15.08 -8.36 11.40
CA ALA A 230 13.72 -7.98 11.04
C ALA A 230 13.62 -6.56 10.46
N PHE A 231 14.71 -5.76 10.43
CA PHE A 231 14.75 -4.46 9.77
C PHE A 231 15.11 -4.58 8.29
N SER A 232 16.16 -5.31 7.97
CA SER A 232 16.62 -5.53 6.59
C SER A 232 15.99 -6.75 5.93
N PHE A 233 15.31 -7.61 6.72
CA PHE A 233 14.82 -8.94 6.32
C PHE A 233 15.96 -9.88 5.89
N GLU A 234 17.16 -9.69 6.43
CA GLU A 234 18.28 -10.55 6.17
C GLU A 234 18.28 -11.75 7.12
N ILE A 235 18.53 -12.94 6.58
CA ILE A 235 18.71 -14.17 7.35
C ILE A 235 20.12 -14.68 7.11
N SER A 236 20.83 -14.95 8.19
CA SER A 236 22.22 -15.42 8.16
C SER A 236 22.34 -16.72 8.97
N PRO A 237 22.60 -17.87 8.30
CA PRO A 237 23.02 -19.09 8.98
C PRO A 237 24.49 -18.96 9.39
N LEU A 238 24.85 -19.45 10.58
CA LEU A 238 26.19 -19.47 11.14
C LEU A 238 26.54 -20.88 11.69
#